data_3c8ee78984d2a4ad3ae6dd4ed41b8134
#
_entry.id   3c8ee78984d2a4ad3ae6dd4ed41b8134
#
_cell.length_a   1.000
_cell.length_b   1.000
_cell.length_c   1.000
_cell.angle_alpha   90.00
_cell.angle_beta   90.00
_cell.angle_gamma   90.00
#
_symmetry.space_group_name_H-M   'P 1'
#
loop_
_entity.id
_entity.type
_entity.pdbx_description
1 polymer ?
#
loop_
_entity_poly.entity_id
_entity_poly.type
_entity_poly.pdbx_seq_one_letter_code
_entity_poly.pdbx_strand_id
1 'polypeptide(L)'
;MNDAIEFVRDIRHCAEPWTWNLLQEDGEITYSPDRDARTGWIRYKCKTAKAFTEVLKTLEYCRGCFCGDNGYTRRFGLRGCINTKEDSEALTVTAYYGYVRL
;
A
#
# COMPACT_ATOMS: atom_id res chain seq x y z
N MET A 1 11.87 -6.58 19.31
CA MET A 1 10.83 -6.34 18.29
C MET A 1 11.32 -6.82 16.94
N ASN A 2 10.45 -7.36 16.12
CA ASN A 2 10.82 -7.87 14.80
C ASN A 2 10.81 -6.73 13.79
N ASP A 3 11.97 -6.36 13.26
CA ASP A 3 12.12 -5.25 12.31
C ASP A 3 11.31 -5.49 11.02
N ALA A 4 11.16 -6.73 10.60
CA ALA A 4 10.39 -7.07 9.41
C ALA A 4 8.90 -6.76 9.61
N ILE A 5 8.36 -7.05 10.79
CA ILE A 5 6.97 -6.73 11.12
C ILE A 5 6.78 -5.21 11.14
N GLU A 6 7.69 -4.49 11.75
CA GLU A 6 7.65 -3.03 11.79
C GLU A 6 7.70 -2.44 10.38
N PHE A 7 8.58 -2.96 9.52
CA PHE A 7 8.70 -2.52 8.14
C PHE A 7 7.41 -2.74 7.36
N VAL A 8 6.79 -3.90 7.51
CA VAL A 8 5.51 -4.20 6.83
C VAL A 8 4.39 -3.28 7.33
N ARG A 9 4.37 -3.01 8.64
CA ARG A 9 3.40 -2.05 9.19
C ARG A 9 3.56 -0.66 8.60
N ASP A 10 4.80 -0.22 8.40
CA ASP A 10 5.09 1.07 7.80
C ASP A 10 4.63 1.12 6.35
N ILE A 11 4.88 0.05 5.59
CA ILE A 11 4.39 -0.04 4.21
C ILE A 11 2.86 0.07 4.18
N ARG A 12 2.18 -0.68 5.04
CA ARG A 12 0.71 -0.64 5.11
C ARG A 12 0.21 0.74 5.45
N HIS A 13 0.82 1.38 6.45
CA HIS A 13 0.42 2.71 6.88
C HIS A 13 0.59 3.73 5.76
N CYS A 14 1.70 3.66 5.02
CA CYS A 14 1.92 4.54 3.88
C CYS A 14 0.96 4.25 2.73
N ALA A 15 0.60 2.99 2.54
CA ALA A 15 -0.34 2.58 1.49
C ALA A 15 -1.79 2.89 1.83
N GLU A 16 -2.11 3.16 3.08
CA GLU A 16 -3.41 3.71 3.45
C GLU A 16 -3.50 5.12 2.89
N PRO A 17 -4.47 5.40 2.04
CA PRO A 17 -4.48 6.69 1.34
C PRO A 17 -4.73 7.86 2.28
N TRP A 18 -4.06 8.96 2.01
CA TRP A 18 -4.28 10.23 2.73
C TRP A 18 -5.70 10.75 2.48
N THR A 19 -6.33 10.21 1.45
CA THR A 19 -7.72 10.48 1.12
C THR A 19 -8.67 9.53 1.84
N TRP A 20 -8.25 9.00 2.99
CA TRP A 20 -9.02 8.03 3.77
C TRP A 20 -10.47 8.46 4.00
N ASN A 21 -10.68 9.71 4.40
CA ASN A 21 -12.02 10.21 4.66
C ASN A 21 -12.87 10.22 3.39
N LEU A 22 -12.27 10.58 2.26
CA LEU A 22 -12.95 10.54 0.98
C LEU A 22 -13.34 9.12 0.61
N LEU A 23 -12.43 8.16 0.84
CA LEU A 23 -12.71 6.76 0.54
C LEU A 23 -13.75 6.15 1.47
N GLN A 24 -13.77 6.54 2.75
CA GLN A 24 -14.80 6.09 3.70
C GLN A 24 -16.19 6.57 3.29
N GLU A 25 -16.29 7.78 2.74
CA GLU A 25 -17.55 8.34 2.25
C GLU A 25 -17.94 7.78 0.89
N ASP A 26 -16.95 7.61 0.00
CA ASP A 26 -17.18 7.31 -1.41
C ASP A 26 -16.80 5.89 -1.81
N GLY A 27 -16.29 5.09 -0.89
CA GLY A 27 -15.82 3.77 -1.24
C GLY A 27 -15.61 2.86 -0.05
N GLU A 28 -14.94 1.77 -0.30
CA GLU A 28 -14.69 0.73 0.68
C GLU A 28 -13.23 0.29 0.61
N ILE A 29 -12.63 0.05 1.78
CA ILE A 29 -11.27 -0.48 1.86
C ILE A 29 -11.32 -1.82 2.59
N THR A 30 -10.71 -2.83 1.98
CA THR A 30 -10.57 -4.16 2.59
C THR A 30 -9.10 -4.54 2.62
N TYR A 31 -8.74 -5.38 3.59
CA TYR A 31 -7.37 -5.77 3.87
C TYR A 31 -7.23 -7.28 3.87
N SER A 32 -6.01 -7.75 3.56
CA SER A 32 -5.69 -9.15 3.79
C SER A 32 -5.83 -9.50 5.26
N PRO A 33 -6.27 -10.75 5.58
CA PRO A 33 -6.62 -11.11 6.96
C PRO A 33 -5.46 -11.10 7.94
N ASP A 34 -4.27 -11.53 7.51
CA ASP A 34 -3.12 -11.67 8.39
C ASP A 34 -2.26 -10.41 8.35
N ARG A 35 -2.32 -9.63 9.41
CA ARG A 35 -1.58 -8.35 9.52
C ARG A 35 -0.08 -8.53 9.73
N ASP A 36 0.33 -9.70 10.22
CA ASP A 36 1.74 -9.97 10.53
C ASP A 36 2.41 -10.82 9.46
N ALA A 37 1.71 -11.08 8.35
CA ALA A 37 2.28 -11.80 7.22
C ALA A 37 3.37 -10.97 6.52
N ARG A 38 4.32 -11.68 5.89
CA ARG A 38 5.39 -11.05 5.11
C ARG A 38 4.86 -10.29 3.89
N THR A 39 3.69 -10.70 3.40
CA THR A 39 3.02 -10.09 2.27
C THR A 39 1.56 -9.87 2.61
N GLY A 40 0.95 -8.92 1.94
CA GLY A 40 -0.46 -8.65 2.12
C GLY A 40 -1.01 -7.87 0.95
N TRP A 41 -2.27 -7.50 1.05
CA TRP A 41 -2.91 -6.68 0.04
C TRP A 41 -3.91 -5.74 0.70
N ILE A 42 -4.13 -4.60 0.03
CA ILE A 42 -5.17 -3.63 0.38
C ILE A 42 -5.97 -3.39 -0.89
N ARG A 43 -7.28 -3.52 -0.80
CA ARG A 43 -8.18 -3.30 -1.93
C ARG A 43 -9.02 -2.06 -1.69
N TYR A 44 -8.94 -1.13 -2.63
CA TYR A 44 -9.67 0.12 -2.61
C TYR A 44 -10.77 0.05 -3.66
N LYS A 45 -12.02 0.03 -3.22
CA LYS A 45 -13.18 0.05 -4.10
C LYS A 45 -13.74 1.45 -4.09
N CYS A 46 -13.46 2.22 -5.13
CA CYS A 46 -13.81 3.63 -5.21
C CYS A 46 -15.15 3.82 -5.90
N LYS A 47 -15.87 4.86 -5.53
CA LYS A 47 -17.14 5.22 -6.18
C LYS A 47 -16.97 6.30 -7.23
N THR A 48 -15.86 7.02 -7.21
CA THR A 48 -15.60 8.12 -8.14
C THR A 48 -14.25 7.96 -8.82
N ALA A 49 -14.15 8.50 -10.03
CA ALA A 49 -12.88 8.54 -10.76
C ALA A 49 -11.84 9.38 -10.01
N LYS A 50 -12.27 10.41 -9.29
CA LYS A 50 -11.39 11.25 -8.50
C LYS A 50 -10.72 10.44 -7.39
N ALA A 51 -11.50 9.68 -6.62
CA ALA A 51 -10.96 8.83 -5.55
C ALA A 51 -10.00 7.77 -6.12
N PHE A 52 -10.37 7.16 -7.24
CA PHE A 52 -9.53 6.19 -7.94
C PHE A 52 -8.16 6.79 -8.30
N THR A 53 -8.15 7.99 -8.87
CA THR A 53 -6.91 8.69 -9.24
C THR A 53 -6.07 9.03 -8.01
N GLU A 54 -6.70 9.48 -6.92
CA GLU A 54 -5.97 9.82 -5.70
C GLU A 54 -5.34 8.59 -5.04
N VAL A 55 -6.03 7.46 -5.05
CA VAL A 55 -5.46 6.20 -4.57
C VAL A 55 -4.21 5.83 -5.35
N LEU A 56 -4.28 5.91 -6.68
CA LEU A 56 -3.13 5.58 -7.53
C LEU A 56 -1.94 6.49 -7.26
N LYS A 57 -2.17 7.79 -7.07
CA LYS A 57 -1.10 8.73 -6.72
C LYS A 57 -0.46 8.40 -5.38
N THR A 58 -1.27 8.06 -4.38
CA THR A 58 -0.78 7.70 -3.06
C THR A 58 0.08 6.44 -3.12
N LEU A 59 -0.36 5.44 -3.85
CA LEU A 59 0.39 4.20 -4.00
C LEU A 59 1.71 4.41 -4.75
N GLU A 60 1.72 5.30 -5.74
CA GLU A 60 2.96 5.65 -6.45
C GLU A 60 3.96 6.32 -5.50
N TYR A 61 3.48 7.21 -4.64
CA TYR A 61 4.32 7.83 -3.61
C TYR A 61 4.90 6.78 -2.66
N CYS A 62 4.07 5.84 -2.19
CA CYS A 62 4.52 4.78 -1.29
C CYS A 62 5.57 3.88 -1.96
N ARG A 63 5.39 3.59 -3.23
CA ARG A 63 6.37 2.82 -3.99
C ARG A 63 7.72 3.52 -3.98
N GLY A 64 7.75 4.84 -4.18
CA GLY A 64 8.97 5.62 -4.11
C GLY A 64 9.66 5.56 -2.76
N CYS A 65 8.88 5.47 -1.67
CA CYS A 65 9.43 5.41 -0.32
C CYS A 65 10.02 4.04 0.06
N PHE A 66 9.43 2.95 -0.40
CA PHE A 66 9.73 1.61 0.11
C PHE A 66 10.38 0.68 -0.91
N CYS A 67 10.20 0.91 -2.21
CA CYS A 67 10.71 0.01 -3.24
C CYS A 67 12.06 0.43 -3.82
N GLY A 68 12.61 1.54 -3.35
CA GLY A 68 13.92 2.03 -3.78
C GLY A 68 15.04 1.62 -2.85
N ASP A 69 16.26 1.75 -3.32
CA ASP A 69 17.45 1.57 -2.51
C ASP A 69 17.80 2.90 -1.85
N ASN A 70 17.26 3.15 -0.67
CA ASN A 70 17.45 4.40 0.06
C ASN A 70 17.89 4.12 1.49
N GLY A 71 18.14 5.19 2.26
CA GLY A 71 18.62 5.07 3.63
C GLY A 71 17.66 4.32 4.55
N TYR A 72 16.35 4.45 4.32
CA TYR A 72 15.34 3.75 5.10
C TYR A 72 15.43 2.24 4.87
N THR A 73 15.44 1.79 3.61
CA THR A 73 15.52 0.36 3.30
C THR A 73 16.85 -0.25 3.75
N ARG A 74 17.94 0.48 3.62
CA ARG A 74 19.26 0.01 4.11
C ARG A 74 19.29 -0.15 5.62
N ARG A 75 18.66 0.75 6.34
CA ARG A 75 18.59 0.68 7.82
C ARG A 75 17.95 -0.63 8.28
N PHE A 76 16.89 -1.06 7.62
CA PHE A 76 16.18 -2.28 7.97
C PHE A 76 16.78 -3.53 7.33
N GLY A 77 17.64 -3.40 6.32
CA GLY A 77 18.11 -4.53 5.53
C GLY A 77 17.01 -5.18 4.71
N LEU A 78 15.96 -4.41 4.42
CA LEU A 78 14.77 -4.87 3.71
C LEU A 78 14.43 -3.90 2.59
N ARG A 79 13.98 -4.43 1.46
CA ARG A 79 13.44 -3.63 0.36
C ARG A 79 11.96 -3.96 0.21
N GLY A 80 11.12 -2.94 0.30
CA GLY A 80 9.69 -3.09 0.10
C GLY A 80 9.34 -3.36 -1.35
N CYS A 81 8.21 -4.00 -1.55
CA CYS A 81 7.61 -4.22 -2.86
C CYS A 81 6.14 -3.83 -2.79
N ILE A 82 5.71 -2.98 -3.71
CA ILE A 82 4.31 -2.60 -3.86
C ILE A 82 3.95 -2.74 -5.33
N ASN A 83 3.01 -3.63 -5.62
CA ASN A 83 2.50 -3.83 -6.97
C ASN A 83 1.00 -3.54 -6.97
N THR A 84 0.55 -2.78 -7.94
CA THR A 84 -0.86 -2.43 -8.06
C THR A 84 -1.51 -3.18 -9.20
N LYS A 85 -2.77 -3.55 -8.99
CA LYS A 85 -3.64 -4.10 -10.02
C LYS A 85 -4.87 -3.21 -10.10
N GLU A 86 -5.14 -2.67 -11.28
CA GLU A 86 -6.18 -1.68 -11.49
C GLU A 86 -7.31 -2.26 -12.33
N ASP A 87 -8.54 -1.91 -11.97
CA ASP A 87 -9.71 -2.12 -12.80
C ASP A 87 -10.43 -0.79 -12.93
N SER A 88 -10.19 -0.10 -14.04
CA SER A 88 -10.74 1.25 -14.25
C SER A 88 -12.25 1.24 -14.45
N GLU A 89 -12.82 0.16 -14.96
CA GLU A 89 -14.27 0.06 -15.12
C GLU A 89 -14.97 -0.09 -13.77
N ALA A 90 -14.40 -0.90 -12.88
CA ALA A 90 -14.94 -1.11 -11.54
C ALA A 90 -14.41 -0.10 -10.54
N LEU A 91 -13.53 0.83 -10.93
CA LEU A 91 -12.89 1.80 -10.07
C LEU A 91 -12.23 1.14 -8.84
N THR A 92 -11.59 0.00 -9.06
CA THR A 92 -10.98 -0.80 -8.00
C THR A 92 -9.48 -0.87 -8.20
N VAL A 93 -8.74 -0.65 -7.12
CA VAL A 93 -7.28 -0.80 -7.09
C VAL A 93 -6.94 -1.79 -5.99
N THR A 94 -6.09 -2.76 -6.29
CA THR A 94 -5.54 -3.66 -5.28
C THR A 94 -4.04 -3.44 -5.21
N ALA A 95 -3.55 -3.11 -4.02
CA ALA A 95 -2.13 -2.96 -3.76
C ALA A 95 -1.62 -4.21 -3.05
N TYR A 96 -0.69 -4.91 -3.69
CA TYR A 96 -0.01 -6.06 -3.10
C TYR A 96 1.32 -5.58 -2.56
N TYR A 97 1.58 -5.80 -1.29
CA TYR A 97 2.79 -5.32 -0.63
C TYR A 97 3.53 -6.45 0.07
N GLY A 98 4.80 -6.23 0.28
CA GLY A 98 5.66 -7.16 0.98
C GLY A 98 7.08 -6.63 1.04
N TYR A 99 8.03 -7.51 1.31
CA TYR A 99 9.43 -7.13 1.33
C TYR A 99 10.31 -8.29 0.86
N VAL A 100 11.50 -7.93 0.42
CA VAL A 100 12.58 -8.88 0.17
C VAL A 100 13.79 -8.47 1.04
N ARG A 101 14.56 -9.45 1.48
CA ARG A 101 15.78 -9.17 2.24
C ARG A 101 16.89 -8.78 1.30
N LEU A 102 17.64 -7.78 1.72
CA LEU A 102 18.81 -7.33 0.97
C LEU A 102 20.00 -8.27 1.18
#